data_dc709832e50c843d2bef1e7b42925b1a
#
_entry.id   dc709832e50c843d2bef1e7b42925b1a
#
_cell.length_a   1.000
_cell.length_b   1.000
_cell.length_c   1.000
_cell.angle_alpha   90.00
_cell.angle_beta   90.00
_cell.angle_gamma   90.00
#
_symmetry.space_group_name_H-M   'P 1'
#
loop_
_entity.id
_entity.type
_entity.pdbx_description
1 polymer ?
#
loop_
_entity_poly.entity_id
_entity_poly.type
_entity_poly.pdbx_seq_one_letter_code
_entity_poly.pdbx_strand_id
1 'polypeptide(L)'
;MKVRSTIAIALGFATIVSGDELPRKIKTPRENYPNIDVIYDSVTAPDGKRLRTITTKPRNAKAKLPVIFVAGWLSCDSIEAPADTKDAAGLVFRGLAQLPDFALSRMDKQGVGDSEGVCGETDFDSELAGYRAAFRALKNYDFIDSNRVYMLGISNGGGFAPLVPESDAGQAQVRGYISVGGWAKTWFEHMLEIERRRFALMGKSPTEVTERMKNAAPLYYEWLIKGRSVDAILKEQPHLEELWPEGKDHAHLYGRPLAFYEQLQKLNIAAAWSRVKVSTYALRGAYDWIMSPEDAALIASYVNSNRQLAMSYEVPQMGHTFQHYLNFADAFKGKSAPFDPKVTGILVDWLKHEAITRED
;
A
#
# COMPACT_ATOMS: atom_id res chain seq x y z
N MET A 1 57.79 -7.33 27.64
CA MET A 1 57.18 -6.36 26.72
C MET A 1 55.91 -6.98 26.15
N LYS A 2 54.73 -6.58 26.64
CA LYS A 2 53.45 -7.04 26.11
C LYS A 2 52.90 -5.91 25.22
N VAL A 3 52.84 -6.17 23.91
CA VAL A 3 52.21 -5.28 22.94
C VAL A 3 50.70 -5.48 23.05
N ARG A 4 49.96 -4.45 23.43
CA ARG A 4 48.50 -4.41 23.36
C ARG A 4 48.09 -3.86 21.98
N SER A 5 47.56 -4.73 21.12
CA SER A 5 46.87 -4.31 19.90
C SER A 5 45.48 -3.79 20.22
N THR A 6 45.27 -2.52 20.01
CA THR A 6 43.97 -1.86 20.07
C THR A 6 43.32 -2.00 18.70
N ILE A 7 42.27 -2.80 18.59
CA ILE A 7 41.42 -2.87 17.37
C ILE A 7 40.45 -1.70 17.45
N ALA A 8 40.65 -0.73 16.60
CA ALA A 8 39.68 0.35 16.38
C ALA A 8 38.56 -0.18 15.47
N ILE A 9 37.37 -0.39 16.01
CA ILE A 9 36.15 -0.66 15.24
C ILE A 9 35.70 0.69 14.68
N ALA A 10 35.93 0.91 13.39
CA ALA A 10 35.34 2.00 12.66
C ALA A 10 33.84 1.71 12.47
N LEU A 11 33.00 2.35 13.28
CA LEU A 11 31.57 2.45 13.02
C LEU A 11 31.41 3.39 11.79
N GLY A 12 31.26 2.78 10.64
CA GLY A 12 30.87 3.50 9.42
C GLY A 12 29.46 4.02 9.59
N PHE A 13 29.30 5.29 9.95
CA PHE A 13 28.05 6.00 9.75
C PHE A 13 27.82 6.09 8.24
N ALA A 14 26.90 5.25 7.71
CA ALA A 14 26.37 5.47 6.38
C ALA A 14 25.66 6.83 6.40
N THR A 15 26.27 7.84 5.85
CA THR A 15 25.61 9.11 5.50
C THR A 15 24.52 8.77 4.49
N ILE A 16 23.26 8.79 4.92
CA ILE A 16 22.13 8.74 4.00
C ILE A 16 22.14 10.09 3.29
N VAL A 17 22.68 10.10 2.08
CA VAL A 17 22.59 11.24 1.17
C VAL A 17 21.14 11.30 0.71
N SER A 18 20.48 12.47 0.76
CA SER A 18 19.27 12.71 0.00
C SER A 18 19.62 12.37 -1.45
N GLY A 19 18.88 11.46 -2.08
CA GLY A 19 19.25 10.99 -3.39
C GLY A 19 18.96 12.06 -4.43
N ASP A 20 19.81 12.18 -5.43
CA ASP A 20 19.53 13.02 -6.59
C ASP A 20 18.30 12.48 -7.34
N GLU A 21 17.60 13.39 -8.02
CA GLU A 21 16.50 13.02 -8.91
C GLU A 21 16.96 11.98 -9.95
N LEU A 22 16.10 10.96 -10.17
CA LEU A 22 16.40 9.92 -11.16
C LEU A 22 16.18 10.42 -12.59
N PRO A 23 16.95 9.91 -13.56
CA PRO A 23 16.70 10.18 -14.98
C PRO A 23 15.25 9.81 -15.36
N ARG A 24 14.59 10.71 -16.07
CA ARG A 24 13.20 10.53 -16.50
C ARG A 24 13.09 9.38 -17.48
N LYS A 25 12.25 8.38 -17.17
CA LYS A 25 11.96 7.21 -18.00
C LYS A 25 10.57 7.26 -18.61
N ILE A 26 9.61 7.84 -17.89
CA ILE A 26 8.20 7.88 -18.32
C ILE A 26 7.87 9.19 -19.04
N LYS A 27 6.86 9.12 -19.93
CA LYS A 27 6.38 10.27 -20.71
C LYS A 27 5.33 11.10 -19.96
N THR A 28 4.80 10.59 -18.85
CA THR A 28 3.80 11.30 -18.03
C THR A 28 4.34 12.67 -17.63
N PRO A 29 3.58 13.77 -17.80
CA PRO A 29 3.99 15.09 -17.36
C PRO A 29 4.29 15.12 -15.87
N ARG A 30 5.25 15.96 -15.47
CA ARG A 30 5.51 16.20 -14.04
C ARG A 30 4.30 16.85 -13.37
N GLU A 31 4.17 16.58 -12.08
CA GLU A 31 3.17 17.26 -11.27
C GLU A 31 3.43 18.75 -11.19
N ASN A 32 2.37 19.51 -11.24
CA ASN A 32 2.40 20.96 -11.13
C ASN A 32 1.19 21.46 -10.35
N TYR A 33 1.41 22.40 -9.44
CA TYR A 33 0.40 23.02 -8.59
C TYR A 33 0.71 24.51 -8.41
N PRO A 34 -0.30 25.39 -8.27
CA PRO A 34 -0.07 26.84 -8.17
C PRO A 34 0.81 27.27 -6.99
N ASN A 35 0.61 26.71 -5.80
CA ASN A 35 1.25 27.14 -4.56
C ASN A 35 1.94 26.01 -3.80
N ILE A 36 2.28 24.93 -4.48
CA ILE A 36 2.92 23.75 -3.92
C ILE A 36 4.25 23.53 -4.62
N ASP A 37 5.30 23.27 -3.88
CA ASP A 37 6.56 22.77 -4.39
C ASP A 37 6.47 21.25 -4.53
N VAL A 38 6.92 20.73 -5.66
CA VAL A 38 7.01 19.28 -5.93
C VAL A 38 8.49 18.92 -6.00
N ILE A 39 8.90 18.03 -5.13
CA ILE A 39 10.28 17.58 -5.00
C ILE A 39 10.35 16.14 -5.51
N TYR A 40 11.10 15.96 -6.60
CA TYR A 40 11.47 14.65 -7.13
C TYR A 40 12.84 14.29 -6.57
N ASP A 41 12.89 13.14 -5.91
CA ASP A 41 14.10 12.67 -5.25
C ASP A 41 14.17 11.15 -5.37
N SER A 42 15.20 10.53 -4.82
CA SER A 42 15.33 9.08 -4.78
C SER A 42 15.84 8.57 -3.43
N VAL A 43 15.49 7.33 -3.14
CA VAL A 43 16.04 6.59 -2.01
C VAL A 43 16.66 5.31 -2.53
N THR A 44 17.73 4.85 -1.87
CA THR A 44 18.37 3.58 -2.21
C THR A 44 17.78 2.49 -1.32
N ALA A 45 17.17 1.49 -1.94
CA ALA A 45 16.73 0.28 -1.27
C ALA A 45 17.92 -0.60 -0.85
N PRO A 46 17.76 -1.54 0.09
CA PRO A 46 18.86 -2.41 0.55
C PRO A 46 19.52 -3.26 -0.54
N ASP A 47 18.81 -3.56 -1.61
CA ASP A 47 19.32 -4.27 -2.79
C ASP A 47 20.11 -3.37 -3.77
N GLY A 48 20.33 -2.10 -3.41
CA GLY A 48 21.08 -1.11 -4.18
C GLY A 48 20.29 -0.37 -5.23
N LYS A 49 19.01 -0.72 -5.49
CA LYS A 49 18.18 -0.02 -6.49
C LYS A 49 17.70 1.32 -5.96
N ARG A 50 17.73 2.33 -6.82
CA ARG A 50 17.21 3.66 -6.50
C ARG A 50 15.74 3.76 -6.88
N LEU A 51 14.93 4.18 -5.90
CA LEU A 51 13.49 4.30 -6.02
C LEU A 51 13.09 5.77 -5.98
N ARG A 52 12.29 6.20 -6.95
CA ARG A 52 11.78 7.57 -7.02
C ARG A 52 10.85 7.87 -5.87
N THR A 53 11.05 9.01 -5.25
CA THR A 53 10.07 9.62 -4.32
C THR A 53 9.53 10.92 -4.91
N ILE A 54 8.28 11.22 -4.63
CA ILE A 54 7.64 12.48 -4.97
C ILE A 54 7.08 13.06 -3.66
N THR A 55 7.66 14.16 -3.22
CA THR A 55 7.22 14.85 -2.00
C THR A 55 6.71 16.24 -2.37
N THR A 56 5.50 16.57 -1.89
CA THR A 56 4.91 17.89 -2.10
C THR A 56 4.80 18.63 -0.78
N LYS A 57 4.97 19.96 -0.83
CA LYS A 57 4.79 20.84 0.32
C LYS A 57 4.22 22.19 -0.09
N PRO A 58 3.46 22.88 0.78
CA PRO A 58 3.09 24.26 0.57
C PRO A 58 4.35 25.14 0.42
N ARG A 59 4.36 26.00 -0.61
CA ARG A 59 5.53 26.86 -0.94
C ARG A 59 5.90 27.81 0.21
N ASN A 60 4.92 28.30 0.94
CA ASN A 60 5.07 29.31 1.99
C ASN A 60 5.02 28.70 3.40
N ALA A 61 5.26 27.41 3.57
CA ALA A 61 5.32 26.79 4.90
C ALA A 61 6.41 27.47 5.76
N LYS A 62 6.00 27.98 6.94
CA LYS A 62 6.89 28.69 7.88
C LYS A 62 7.44 27.79 8.99
N ALA A 63 6.84 26.64 9.19
CA ALA A 63 7.22 25.66 10.19
C ALA A 63 7.40 24.29 9.57
N LYS A 64 7.99 23.35 10.30
CA LYS A 64 8.03 21.96 9.90
C LYS A 64 6.62 21.38 9.83
N LEU A 65 6.34 20.67 8.77
CA LEU A 65 5.03 20.10 8.46
C LEU A 65 4.92 18.66 8.91
N PRO A 66 3.77 18.21 9.46
CA PRO A 66 3.44 16.81 9.48
C PRO A 66 3.41 16.28 8.03
N VAL A 67 3.68 14.98 7.87
CA VAL A 67 3.74 14.38 6.54
C VAL A 67 2.75 13.22 6.43
N ILE A 68 2.02 13.18 5.32
CA ILE A 68 1.24 12.03 4.88
C ILE A 68 2.20 11.15 4.08
N PHE A 69 2.47 9.93 4.56
CA PHE A 69 3.28 8.96 3.86
C PHE A 69 2.40 7.86 3.26
N VAL A 70 2.54 7.63 1.95
CA VAL A 70 1.68 6.70 1.23
C VAL A 70 2.36 5.34 1.05
N ALA A 71 1.70 4.28 1.53
CA ALA A 71 1.97 2.90 1.16
C ALA A 71 0.94 2.47 0.09
N GLY A 72 1.42 2.15 -1.10
CA GLY A 72 0.58 1.98 -2.28
C GLY A 72 -0.01 0.56 -2.44
N TRP A 73 -0.63 0.37 -3.57
CA TRP A 73 -1.39 -0.81 -3.98
C TRP A 73 -0.51 -1.91 -4.63
N LEU A 74 -1.13 -3.01 -5.08
CA LEU A 74 -0.43 -4.17 -5.63
C LEU A 74 0.11 -3.94 -7.05
N SER A 75 -0.68 -3.31 -7.93
CA SER A 75 -0.32 -3.14 -9.35
C SER A 75 0.90 -2.24 -9.57
N CYS A 76 1.48 -2.31 -10.76
CA CYS A 76 2.71 -1.61 -11.14
C CYS A 76 2.44 -0.19 -11.71
N ASP A 77 1.41 0.48 -11.22
CA ASP A 77 1.07 1.83 -11.63
C ASP A 77 1.87 2.88 -10.88
N SER A 78 2.21 3.98 -11.56
CA SER A 78 2.96 5.09 -10.98
C SER A 78 2.09 5.91 -10.02
N ILE A 79 2.74 6.44 -8.98
CA ILE A 79 2.14 7.36 -8.00
C ILE A 79 2.16 8.82 -8.49
N GLU A 80 2.61 9.09 -9.70
CA GLU A 80 2.66 10.43 -10.25
C GLU A 80 1.26 10.92 -10.63
N ALA A 81 0.90 12.12 -10.21
CA ALA A 81 -0.43 12.71 -10.38
C ALA A 81 -0.37 14.03 -11.17
N PRO A 82 -0.18 14.00 -12.51
CA PRO A 82 -0.11 15.20 -13.34
C PRO A 82 -1.43 15.98 -13.31
N ALA A 83 -1.39 17.23 -13.80
CA ALA A 83 -2.53 18.13 -13.73
C ALA A 83 -3.77 17.65 -14.49
N ASP A 84 -3.57 16.87 -15.54
CA ASP A 84 -4.60 16.29 -16.41
C ASP A 84 -4.97 14.84 -16.04
N THR A 85 -4.48 14.32 -14.90
CA THR A 85 -4.79 12.95 -14.48
C THR A 85 -6.29 12.69 -14.44
N LYS A 86 -6.69 11.52 -14.93
CA LYS A 86 -8.05 10.96 -14.78
C LYS A 86 -8.08 9.80 -13.80
N ASP A 87 -6.91 9.37 -13.35
CA ASP A 87 -6.78 8.32 -12.36
C ASP A 87 -7.32 8.78 -11.01
N ALA A 88 -8.17 7.96 -10.40
CA ALA A 88 -8.83 8.34 -9.16
C ALA A 88 -7.86 8.45 -7.97
N ALA A 89 -6.85 7.57 -7.88
CA ALA A 89 -5.82 7.69 -6.85
C ALA A 89 -4.96 8.95 -7.07
N GLY A 90 -4.63 9.27 -8.32
CA GLY A 90 -3.97 10.52 -8.69
C GLY A 90 -4.78 11.75 -8.28
N LEU A 91 -6.12 11.72 -8.42
CA LEU A 91 -6.99 12.81 -7.97
C LEU A 91 -7.02 12.93 -6.44
N VAL A 92 -6.99 11.81 -5.68
CA VAL A 92 -6.81 11.83 -4.22
C VAL A 92 -5.47 12.49 -3.86
N PHE A 93 -4.36 12.08 -4.50
CA PHE A 93 -3.05 12.67 -4.23
C PHE A 93 -3.02 14.17 -4.53
N ARG A 94 -3.65 14.59 -5.62
CA ARG A 94 -3.77 16.02 -5.94
C ARG A 94 -4.55 16.79 -4.89
N GLY A 95 -5.59 16.20 -4.33
CA GLY A 95 -6.34 16.80 -3.22
C GLY A 95 -5.51 16.91 -1.94
N LEU A 96 -4.84 15.83 -1.56
CA LEU A 96 -3.99 15.80 -0.36
C LEU A 96 -2.75 16.71 -0.49
N ALA A 97 -2.14 16.80 -1.67
CA ALA A 97 -0.98 17.65 -1.93
C ALA A 97 -1.28 19.15 -1.72
N GLN A 98 -2.55 19.56 -1.79
CA GLN A 98 -2.97 20.96 -1.63
C GLN A 98 -3.33 21.33 -0.17
N LEU A 99 -3.16 20.39 0.78
CA LEU A 99 -3.37 20.71 2.19
C LEU A 99 -2.33 21.74 2.66
N PRO A 100 -2.76 22.87 3.26
CA PRO A 100 -1.84 23.96 3.63
C PRO A 100 -0.89 23.60 4.79
N ASP A 101 -1.26 22.58 5.58
CA ASP A 101 -0.58 22.26 6.84
C ASP A 101 0.08 20.87 6.80
N PHE A 102 0.17 20.24 5.63
CA PHE A 102 0.77 18.92 5.47
C PHE A 102 1.73 18.87 4.27
N ALA A 103 2.77 18.08 4.41
CA ALA A 103 3.52 17.53 3.28
C ALA A 103 2.89 16.18 2.86
N LEU A 104 3.03 15.79 1.59
CA LEU A 104 2.64 14.47 1.10
C LEU A 104 3.86 13.81 0.48
N SER A 105 4.24 12.63 0.95
CA SER A 105 5.38 11.86 0.43
C SER A 105 4.91 10.51 -0.10
N ARG A 106 5.33 10.19 -1.31
CA ARG A 106 4.96 8.97 -2.05
C ARG A 106 6.20 8.38 -2.70
N MET A 107 6.20 7.07 -2.91
CA MET A 107 7.31 6.35 -3.56
C MET A 107 6.79 5.47 -4.70
N ASP A 108 7.40 5.55 -5.87
CA ASP A 108 7.25 4.54 -6.91
C ASP A 108 8.05 3.28 -6.55
N LYS A 109 7.40 2.13 -6.68
CA LYS A 109 8.02 0.82 -6.48
C LYS A 109 9.12 0.55 -7.50
N GLN A 110 9.89 -0.49 -7.30
CA GLN A 110 10.89 -0.94 -8.28
C GLN A 110 10.25 -1.11 -9.66
N GLY A 111 10.91 -0.59 -10.69
CA GLY A 111 10.46 -0.68 -12.08
C GLY A 111 9.22 0.14 -12.43
N VAL A 112 8.72 0.98 -11.49
CA VAL A 112 7.58 1.87 -11.71
C VAL A 112 8.08 3.31 -11.84
N GLY A 113 7.45 4.10 -12.70
CA GLY A 113 7.86 5.48 -12.96
C GLY A 113 9.30 5.57 -13.41
N ASP A 114 10.10 6.37 -12.70
CA ASP A 114 11.54 6.49 -12.95
C ASP A 114 12.40 5.58 -12.06
N SER A 115 11.79 4.78 -11.16
CA SER A 115 12.50 3.85 -10.28
C SER A 115 13.25 2.77 -11.05
N GLU A 116 14.38 2.34 -10.50
CA GLU A 116 15.16 1.23 -11.04
C GLU A 116 14.49 -0.12 -10.73
N GLY A 117 14.87 -1.17 -11.48
CA GLY A 117 14.33 -2.51 -11.31
C GLY A 117 13.20 -2.86 -12.28
N VAL A 118 12.51 -3.96 -12.01
CA VAL A 118 11.38 -4.48 -12.79
C VAL A 118 10.27 -4.86 -11.82
N CYS A 119 9.11 -4.22 -11.91
CA CYS A 119 8.03 -4.41 -10.97
C CYS A 119 7.48 -5.85 -10.98
N GLY A 120 7.38 -6.45 -12.17
CA GLY A 120 6.93 -7.84 -12.31
C GLY A 120 7.88 -8.89 -11.72
N GLU A 121 9.11 -8.52 -11.41
CA GLU A 121 10.13 -9.39 -10.79
C GLU A 121 10.36 -9.06 -9.30
N THR A 122 9.75 -7.99 -8.80
CA THR A 122 9.93 -7.53 -7.42
C THR A 122 9.04 -8.29 -6.46
N ASP A 123 9.61 -8.96 -5.50
CA ASP A 123 8.90 -9.64 -4.43
C ASP A 123 8.44 -8.65 -3.33
N PHE A 124 7.62 -9.12 -2.38
CA PHE A 124 7.03 -8.27 -1.35
C PHE A 124 8.09 -7.74 -0.35
N ASP A 125 9.04 -8.58 0.05
CA ASP A 125 10.07 -8.16 1.02
C ASP A 125 10.93 -7.03 0.44
N SER A 126 11.27 -7.09 -0.84
CA SER A 126 11.98 -6.03 -1.57
C SER A 126 11.13 -4.77 -1.68
N GLU A 127 9.83 -4.89 -1.97
CA GLU A 127 8.92 -3.76 -2.02
C GLU A 127 8.78 -3.09 -0.65
N LEU A 128 8.56 -3.87 0.42
CA LEU A 128 8.48 -3.36 1.79
C LEU A 128 9.79 -2.69 2.23
N ALA A 129 10.94 -3.25 1.85
CA ALA A 129 12.24 -2.65 2.12
C ALA A 129 12.40 -1.28 1.44
N GLY A 130 11.86 -1.10 0.24
CA GLY A 130 11.76 0.18 -0.45
C GLY A 130 10.92 1.21 0.33
N TYR A 131 9.72 0.84 0.76
CA TYR A 131 8.87 1.71 1.60
C TYR A 131 9.56 2.09 2.92
N ARG A 132 10.25 1.16 3.55
CA ARG A 132 11.05 1.42 4.76
C ARG A 132 12.19 2.41 4.50
N ALA A 133 12.89 2.29 3.37
CA ALA A 133 13.93 3.24 2.98
C ALA A 133 13.35 4.65 2.76
N ALA A 134 12.22 4.76 2.06
CA ALA A 134 11.54 6.04 1.84
C ALA A 134 11.01 6.65 3.16
N PHE A 135 10.45 5.84 4.05
CA PHE A 135 10.01 6.30 5.37
C PHE A 135 11.18 6.84 6.20
N ARG A 136 12.29 6.11 6.25
CA ARG A 136 13.49 6.59 6.95
C ARG A 136 14.09 7.86 6.36
N ALA A 137 13.91 8.10 5.07
CA ALA A 137 14.42 9.30 4.40
C ALA A 137 13.62 10.57 4.71
N LEU A 138 12.41 10.47 5.26
CA LEU A 138 11.59 11.64 5.64
C LEU A 138 12.34 12.63 6.54
N LYS A 139 13.20 12.14 7.43
CA LYS A 139 14.00 12.98 8.33
C LYS A 139 15.04 13.85 7.62
N ASN A 140 15.35 13.57 6.36
CA ASN A 140 16.34 14.32 5.57
C ASN A 140 15.74 15.62 4.98
N TYR A 141 14.42 15.76 4.98
CA TYR A 141 13.75 16.99 4.57
C TYR A 141 13.64 17.96 5.75
N ASP A 142 14.26 19.11 5.65
CA ASP A 142 14.29 20.16 6.68
C ASP A 142 12.90 20.71 7.02
N PHE A 143 11.98 20.66 6.07
CA PHE A 143 10.59 21.11 6.21
C PHE A 143 9.64 20.04 6.76
N ILE A 144 10.07 18.79 6.95
CA ILE A 144 9.24 17.72 7.52
C ILE A 144 9.50 17.59 9.02
N ASP A 145 8.42 17.53 9.81
CA ASP A 145 8.47 17.00 11.16
C ASP A 145 8.34 15.48 11.13
N SER A 146 9.47 14.79 11.14
CA SER A 146 9.50 13.33 11.08
C SER A 146 8.90 12.62 12.30
N ASN A 147 8.52 13.36 13.36
CA ASN A 147 7.77 12.81 14.50
C ASN A 147 6.24 12.96 14.35
N ARG A 148 5.78 13.53 13.25
CA ARG A 148 4.36 13.67 12.93
C ARG A 148 4.05 13.08 11.54
N VAL A 149 4.16 11.74 11.45
CA VAL A 149 3.85 10.99 10.23
C VAL A 149 2.44 10.41 10.30
N TYR A 150 1.65 10.61 9.26
CA TYR A 150 0.35 9.98 9.05
C TYR A 150 0.48 8.98 7.91
N MET A 151 0.28 7.69 8.21
CA MET A 151 0.38 6.62 7.22
C MET A 151 -0.92 6.49 6.45
N LEU A 152 -0.87 6.62 5.14
CA LEU A 152 -1.99 6.34 4.23
C LEU A 152 -1.69 5.06 3.46
N GLY A 153 -2.29 3.95 3.85
CA GLY A 153 -2.23 2.69 3.13
C GLY A 153 -3.40 2.53 2.17
N ILE A 154 -3.14 2.18 0.92
CA ILE A 154 -4.18 2.00 -0.11
C ILE A 154 -4.09 0.57 -0.65
N SER A 155 -5.22 -0.16 -0.65
CA SER A 155 -5.31 -1.53 -1.16
C SER A 155 -4.31 -2.44 -0.43
N ASN A 156 -3.36 -3.07 -1.11
CA ASN A 156 -2.31 -3.89 -0.47
C ASN A 156 -1.59 -3.11 0.64
N GLY A 157 -1.23 -1.84 0.39
CA GLY A 157 -0.64 -0.95 1.39
C GLY A 157 -1.52 -0.73 2.61
N GLY A 158 -2.84 -0.75 2.44
CA GLY A 158 -3.79 -0.67 3.54
C GLY A 158 -3.70 -1.85 4.52
N GLY A 159 -3.25 -3.01 4.07
CA GLY A 159 -2.98 -4.15 4.94
C GLY A 159 -1.64 -4.03 5.67
N PHE A 160 -0.56 -3.78 4.91
CA PHE A 160 0.80 -3.85 5.46
C PHE A 160 1.37 -2.53 6.02
N ALA A 161 0.64 -1.39 5.96
CA ALA A 161 1.13 -0.10 6.43
C ALA A 161 1.82 -0.14 7.82
N PRO A 162 1.34 -0.90 8.83
CA PRO A 162 2.00 -0.99 10.13
C PRO A 162 3.38 -1.64 10.12
N LEU A 163 3.76 -2.31 9.02
CA LEU A 163 5.07 -2.94 8.86
C LEU A 163 6.13 -1.98 8.31
N VAL A 164 5.73 -0.82 7.79
CA VAL A 164 6.66 0.17 7.24
C VAL A 164 7.54 0.80 8.32
N PRO A 165 7.01 1.29 9.45
CA PRO A 165 7.83 1.72 10.58
C PRO A 165 8.43 0.49 11.30
N GLU A 166 9.64 0.09 10.90
CA GLU A 166 10.29 -1.19 11.24
C GLU A 166 10.62 -1.36 12.72
N SER A 167 10.85 -0.26 13.46
CA SER A 167 11.29 -0.27 14.85
C SER A 167 10.32 0.49 15.76
N ASP A 168 10.45 0.31 17.06
CA ASP A 168 9.69 1.09 18.04
C ASP A 168 9.90 2.61 17.87
N ALA A 169 11.11 3.04 17.53
CA ALA A 169 11.41 4.43 17.22
C ALA A 169 10.67 4.90 15.95
N GLY A 170 10.58 4.06 14.92
CA GLY A 170 9.78 4.34 13.73
C GLY A 170 8.27 4.40 14.04
N GLN A 171 7.77 3.46 14.85
CA GLN A 171 6.37 3.48 15.30
C GLN A 171 6.04 4.74 16.10
N ALA A 172 6.97 5.24 16.93
CA ALA A 172 6.80 6.47 17.71
C ALA A 172 6.71 7.74 16.85
N GLN A 173 7.16 7.71 15.59
CA GLN A 173 7.03 8.80 14.62
C GLN A 173 5.62 8.90 14.04
N VAL A 174 4.87 7.78 14.03
CA VAL A 174 3.53 7.74 13.44
C VAL A 174 2.51 8.29 14.44
N ARG A 175 1.65 9.18 13.95
CA ARG A 175 0.56 9.79 14.70
C ARG A 175 -0.82 9.24 14.36
N GLY A 176 -0.95 8.62 13.20
CA GLY A 176 -2.20 7.99 12.79
C GLY A 176 -2.06 7.14 11.54
N TYR A 177 -2.99 6.21 11.37
CA TYR A 177 -3.09 5.36 10.20
C TYR A 177 -4.44 5.54 9.51
N ILE A 178 -4.40 5.63 8.19
CA ILE A 178 -5.57 5.50 7.33
C ILE A 178 -5.34 4.27 6.45
N SER A 179 -6.24 3.30 6.52
CA SER A 179 -6.27 2.13 5.63
C SER A 179 -7.47 2.26 4.70
N VAL A 180 -7.25 2.34 3.40
CA VAL A 180 -8.32 2.40 2.40
C VAL A 180 -8.30 1.14 1.56
N GLY A 181 -9.37 0.34 1.63
CA GLY A 181 -9.45 -0.94 0.92
C GLY A 181 -8.31 -1.88 1.30
N GLY A 182 -7.91 -1.88 2.58
CA GLY A 182 -6.88 -2.79 3.10
C GLY A 182 -7.42 -4.18 3.39
N TRP A 183 -6.52 -5.15 3.46
CA TRP A 183 -6.81 -6.54 3.84
C TRP A 183 -6.35 -6.81 5.28
N ALA A 184 -7.03 -7.73 5.97
CA ALA A 184 -6.85 -7.96 7.40
C ALA A 184 -6.62 -9.43 7.79
N LYS A 185 -6.81 -10.34 6.85
CA LYS A 185 -6.74 -11.81 7.02
C LYS A 185 -5.42 -12.33 6.45
N THR A 186 -5.22 -13.65 6.47
CA THR A 186 -4.11 -14.26 5.73
C THR A 186 -4.33 -14.12 4.22
N TRP A 187 -3.26 -14.15 3.43
CA TRP A 187 -3.41 -14.06 1.97
C TRP A 187 -4.19 -15.26 1.40
N PHE A 188 -4.05 -16.42 2.01
CA PHE A 188 -4.84 -17.61 1.66
C PHE A 188 -6.35 -17.37 1.83
N GLU A 189 -6.78 -16.82 2.97
CA GLU A 189 -8.19 -16.46 3.21
C GLU A 189 -8.67 -15.43 2.20
N HIS A 190 -7.88 -14.38 1.94
CA HIS A 190 -8.19 -13.34 0.96
C HIS A 190 -8.41 -13.95 -0.45
N MET A 191 -7.55 -14.85 -0.90
CA MET A 191 -7.67 -15.52 -2.21
C MET A 191 -8.94 -16.36 -2.30
N LEU A 192 -9.32 -17.08 -1.25
CA LEU A 192 -10.56 -17.85 -1.23
C LEU A 192 -11.80 -16.95 -1.25
N GLU A 193 -11.79 -15.86 -0.50
CA GLU A 193 -12.91 -14.94 -0.44
C GLU A 193 -13.12 -14.18 -1.75
N ILE A 194 -12.05 -13.68 -2.37
CA ILE A 194 -12.15 -12.99 -3.66
C ILE A 194 -12.61 -13.93 -4.76
N GLU A 195 -12.14 -15.20 -4.77
CA GLU A 195 -12.54 -16.20 -5.75
C GLU A 195 -14.04 -16.51 -5.62
N ARG A 196 -14.53 -16.74 -4.41
CA ARG A 196 -15.96 -16.96 -4.15
C ARG A 196 -16.83 -15.78 -4.60
N ARG A 197 -16.44 -14.54 -4.23
CA ARG A 197 -17.18 -13.34 -4.61
C ARG A 197 -17.19 -13.15 -6.12
N ARG A 198 -16.05 -13.29 -6.76
CA ARG A 198 -15.90 -13.14 -8.21
C ARG A 198 -16.84 -14.08 -8.96
N PHE A 199 -16.88 -15.36 -8.61
CA PHE A 199 -17.74 -16.35 -9.25
C PHE A 199 -19.23 -16.05 -9.03
N ALA A 200 -19.63 -15.70 -7.83
CA ALA A 200 -21.00 -15.27 -7.54
C ALA A 200 -21.40 -14.04 -8.37
N LEU A 201 -20.51 -13.05 -8.46
CA LEU A 201 -20.75 -11.82 -9.23
C LEU A 201 -20.75 -12.03 -10.74
N MET A 202 -20.12 -13.08 -11.24
CA MET A 202 -20.23 -13.54 -12.63
C MET A 202 -21.60 -14.18 -12.94
N GLY A 203 -22.50 -14.25 -11.97
CA GLY A 203 -23.84 -14.84 -12.12
C GLY A 203 -23.84 -16.38 -12.06
N LYS A 204 -22.79 -16.98 -11.55
CA LYS A 204 -22.73 -18.42 -11.36
C LYS A 204 -23.72 -18.88 -10.27
N SER A 205 -24.33 -20.03 -10.48
CA SER A 205 -25.23 -20.64 -9.49
C SER A 205 -24.50 -21.00 -8.20
N PRO A 206 -25.18 -21.11 -7.06
CA PRO A 206 -24.58 -21.53 -5.80
C PRO A 206 -23.85 -22.89 -5.90
N THR A 207 -24.35 -23.79 -6.74
CA THR A 207 -23.70 -25.10 -7.00
C THR A 207 -22.40 -24.94 -7.73
N GLU A 208 -22.35 -24.14 -8.84
CA GLU A 208 -21.12 -23.85 -9.57
C GLU A 208 -20.09 -23.16 -8.70
N VAL A 209 -20.50 -22.19 -7.88
CA VAL A 209 -19.60 -21.53 -6.91
C VAL A 209 -19.04 -22.54 -5.91
N THR A 210 -19.86 -23.47 -5.40
CA THR A 210 -19.40 -24.49 -4.45
C THR A 210 -18.41 -25.45 -5.11
N GLU A 211 -18.67 -25.93 -6.32
CA GLU A 211 -17.72 -26.79 -7.06
C GLU A 211 -16.41 -26.06 -7.37
N ARG A 212 -16.48 -24.78 -7.76
CA ARG A 212 -15.29 -23.94 -7.96
C ARG A 212 -14.44 -23.88 -6.68
N MET A 213 -15.07 -23.66 -5.53
CA MET A 213 -14.36 -23.54 -4.24
C MET A 213 -13.73 -24.86 -3.79
N LYS A 214 -14.34 -26.03 -4.11
CA LYS A 214 -13.75 -27.34 -3.84
C LYS A 214 -12.41 -27.54 -4.55
N ASN A 215 -12.24 -26.92 -5.70
CA ASN A 215 -11.02 -26.99 -6.49
C ASN A 215 -10.04 -25.84 -6.14
N ALA A 216 -10.54 -24.63 -5.90
CA ALA A 216 -9.71 -23.48 -5.56
C ALA A 216 -9.03 -23.64 -4.19
N ALA A 217 -9.74 -24.17 -3.18
CA ALA A 217 -9.17 -24.34 -1.85
C ALA A 217 -7.95 -25.27 -1.82
N PRO A 218 -7.95 -26.48 -2.43
CA PRO A 218 -6.75 -27.30 -2.53
C PRO A 218 -5.61 -26.62 -3.29
N LEU A 219 -5.88 -25.95 -4.42
CA LEU A 219 -4.85 -25.26 -5.21
C LEU A 219 -4.13 -24.20 -4.37
N TYR A 220 -4.89 -23.31 -3.76
CA TYR A 220 -4.30 -22.23 -2.93
C TYR A 220 -3.65 -22.77 -1.66
N TYR A 221 -4.18 -23.84 -1.05
CA TYR A 221 -3.58 -24.50 0.10
C TYR A 221 -2.21 -25.11 -0.22
N GLU A 222 -2.13 -25.89 -1.30
CA GLU A 222 -0.86 -26.51 -1.73
C GLU A 222 0.19 -25.45 -2.07
N TRP A 223 -0.22 -24.37 -2.76
CA TRP A 223 0.68 -23.26 -3.10
C TRP A 223 1.05 -22.43 -1.87
N LEU A 224 0.09 -21.74 -1.23
CA LEU A 224 0.37 -20.71 -0.23
C LEU A 224 0.72 -21.28 1.16
N ILE A 225 0.17 -22.43 1.52
CA ILE A 225 0.39 -23.04 2.85
C ILE A 225 1.49 -24.08 2.81
N LYS A 226 1.52 -24.93 1.77
CA LYS A 226 2.53 -25.98 1.64
C LYS A 226 3.78 -25.52 0.88
N GLY A 227 3.76 -24.38 0.21
CA GLY A 227 4.89 -23.83 -0.55
C GLY A 227 5.24 -24.62 -1.80
N ARG A 228 4.28 -25.37 -2.36
CA ARG A 228 4.50 -26.09 -3.61
C ARG A 228 4.42 -25.12 -4.80
N SER A 229 5.25 -25.35 -5.81
CA SER A 229 5.14 -24.56 -7.04
C SER A 229 3.82 -24.84 -7.77
N VAL A 230 3.23 -23.80 -8.35
CA VAL A 230 1.98 -23.91 -9.14
C VAL A 230 2.15 -24.90 -10.29
N ASP A 231 3.29 -24.86 -10.98
CA ASP A 231 3.62 -25.84 -12.04
C ASP A 231 3.54 -27.29 -11.56
N ALA A 232 4.10 -27.61 -10.39
CA ALA A 232 4.05 -28.97 -9.87
C ALA A 232 2.63 -29.39 -9.50
N ILE A 233 1.83 -28.49 -8.94
CA ILE A 233 0.43 -28.75 -8.59
C ILE A 233 -0.39 -29.01 -9.86
N LEU A 234 -0.28 -28.14 -10.86
CA LEU A 234 -1.07 -28.24 -12.09
C LEU A 234 -0.65 -29.44 -12.95
N LYS A 235 0.63 -29.82 -12.91
CA LYS A 235 1.10 -31.06 -13.56
C LYS A 235 0.47 -32.32 -12.97
N GLU A 236 0.29 -32.37 -11.65
CA GLU A 236 -0.35 -33.50 -10.96
C GLU A 236 -1.88 -33.45 -11.08
N GLN A 237 -2.45 -32.25 -11.14
CA GLN A 237 -3.89 -32.00 -11.16
C GLN A 237 -4.27 -31.05 -12.32
N PRO A 238 -4.19 -31.50 -13.59
CA PRO A 238 -4.39 -30.61 -14.75
C PRO A 238 -5.77 -29.93 -14.81
N HIS A 239 -6.79 -30.52 -14.19
CA HIS A 239 -8.13 -29.94 -14.13
C HIS A 239 -8.19 -28.63 -13.31
N LEU A 240 -7.15 -28.34 -12.52
CA LEU A 240 -7.05 -27.08 -11.76
C LEU A 240 -6.50 -25.92 -12.61
N GLU A 241 -5.99 -26.17 -13.81
CA GLU A 241 -5.42 -25.10 -14.67
C GLU A 241 -6.44 -24.02 -15.03
N GLU A 242 -7.72 -24.40 -15.19
CA GLU A 242 -8.81 -23.44 -15.45
C GLU A 242 -9.06 -22.46 -14.29
N LEU A 243 -8.53 -22.75 -13.11
CA LEU A 243 -8.59 -21.90 -11.94
C LEU A 243 -7.52 -20.82 -11.95
N TRP A 244 -6.44 -21.03 -12.70
CA TRP A 244 -5.30 -20.13 -12.70
C TRP A 244 -5.58 -18.88 -13.55
N PRO A 245 -5.56 -17.65 -12.98
CA PRO A 245 -6.02 -16.47 -13.70
C PRO A 245 -5.12 -16.04 -14.86
N GLU A 246 -3.82 -16.39 -14.80
CA GLU A 246 -2.80 -15.99 -15.78
C GLU A 246 -2.62 -17.03 -16.90
N GLY A 247 -3.52 -18.00 -17.00
CA GLY A 247 -3.49 -19.04 -18.01
C GLY A 247 -2.22 -19.89 -17.89
N LYS A 248 -1.31 -19.83 -18.88
CA LYS A 248 -0.07 -20.62 -18.90
C LYS A 248 1.11 -19.94 -18.19
N ASP A 249 0.97 -18.74 -17.71
CA ASP A 249 1.99 -18.10 -16.87
C ASP A 249 1.83 -18.57 -15.43
N HIS A 250 2.62 -19.56 -15.05
CA HIS A 250 2.62 -20.11 -13.70
C HIS A 250 3.70 -19.49 -12.80
N ALA A 251 4.38 -18.45 -13.27
CA ALA A 251 5.39 -17.71 -12.50
C ALA A 251 4.87 -16.41 -11.90
N HIS A 252 3.75 -15.90 -12.42
CA HIS A 252 3.16 -14.62 -12.00
C HIS A 252 1.68 -14.77 -11.64
N LEU A 253 1.21 -13.79 -10.86
CA LEU A 253 -0.20 -13.56 -10.57
C LEU A 253 -0.43 -12.06 -10.50
N TYR A 254 -1.42 -11.52 -11.24
CA TYR A 254 -1.72 -10.09 -11.29
C TYR A 254 -0.48 -9.21 -11.53
N GLY A 255 0.42 -9.66 -12.42
CA GLY A 255 1.64 -8.95 -12.81
C GLY A 255 2.76 -8.93 -11.75
N ARG A 256 2.69 -9.78 -10.73
CA ARG A 256 3.72 -9.92 -9.67
C ARG A 256 4.22 -11.36 -9.60
N PRO A 257 5.49 -11.60 -9.21
CA PRO A 257 6.00 -12.96 -9.08
C PRO A 257 5.30 -13.71 -7.95
N LEU A 258 5.20 -15.02 -8.02
CA LEU A 258 4.53 -15.84 -7.01
C LEU A 258 5.16 -15.68 -5.62
N ALA A 259 6.47 -15.46 -5.53
CA ALA A 259 7.18 -15.17 -4.28
C ALA A 259 6.58 -13.97 -3.53
N PHE A 260 6.03 -12.98 -4.24
CA PHE A 260 5.34 -11.84 -3.64
C PHE A 260 4.19 -12.30 -2.73
N TYR A 261 3.34 -13.18 -3.22
CA TYR A 261 2.17 -13.68 -2.50
C TYR A 261 2.52 -14.69 -1.41
N GLU A 262 3.55 -15.50 -1.65
CA GLU A 262 4.09 -16.43 -0.64
C GLU A 262 4.67 -15.68 0.56
N GLN A 263 5.26 -14.50 0.34
CA GLN A 263 5.73 -13.63 1.40
C GLN A 263 4.56 -12.92 2.10
N LEU A 264 3.54 -12.43 1.36
CA LEU A 264 2.32 -11.90 1.97
C LEU A 264 1.65 -12.93 2.88
N GLN A 265 1.61 -14.21 2.46
CA GLN A 265 1.03 -15.31 3.25
C GLN A 265 1.74 -15.51 4.60
N LYS A 266 3.04 -15.22 4.69
CA LYS A 266 3.83 -15.35 5.93
C LYS A 266 3.58 -14.23 6.93
N LEU A 267 2.92 -13.15 6.53
CA LEU A 267 2.67 -12.00 7.39
C LEU A 267 1.58 -12.30 8.42
N ASN A 268 1.82 -11.87 9.65
CA ASN A 268 0.76 -11.79 10.66
C ASN A 268 0.21 -10.37 10.74
N ILE A 269 -0.72 -10.06 9.83
CA ILE A 269 -1.32 -8.73 9.70
C ILE A 269 -2.15 -8.37 10.93
N ALA A 270 -2.89 -9.33 11.50
CA ALA A 270 -3.62 -9.13 12.74
C ALA A 270 -2.70 -8.67 13.88
N ALA A 271 -1.56 -9.35 14.06
CA ALA A 271 -0.57 -8.95 15.06
C ALA A 271 0.11 -7.61 14.73
N ALA A 272 0.29 -7.27 13.45
CA ALA A 272 0.83 -5.97 13.06
C ALA A 272 -0.13 -4.83 13.47
N TRP A 273 -1.42 -4.94 13.15
CA TRP A 273 -2.43 -3.96 13.53
C TRP A 273 -2.70 -3.91 15.04
N SER A 274 -2.65 -5.02 15.76
CA SER A 274 -2.85 -5.03 17.22
C SER A 274 -1.73 -4.33 18.00
N ARG A 275 -0.57 -4.11 17.40
CA ARG A 275 0.52 -3.31 17.96
C ARG A 275 0.38 -1.81 17.74
N VAL A 276 -0.51 -1.38 16.86
CA VAL A 276 -0.77 0.05 16.61
C VAL A 276 -1.41 0.68 17.85
N LYS A 277 -0.84 1.81 18.31
CA LYS A 277 -1.25 2.53 19.54
C LYS A 277 -1.69 3.97 19.27
N VAL A 278 -2.05 4.25 18.03
CA VAL A 278 -2.47 5.59 17.57
C VAL A 278 -3.80 5.49 16.84
N SER A 279 -4.45 6.64 16.64
CA SER A 279 -5.70 6.72 15.90
C SER A 279 -5.60 6.02 14.56
N THR A 280 -6.63 5.25 14.22
CA THR A 280 -6.69 4.52 12.97
C THR A 280 -8.07 4.63 12.33
N TYR A 281 -8.07 4.95 11.04
CA TYR A 281 -9.30 5.02 10.25
C TYR A 281 -9.25 4.00 9.11
N ALA A 282 -10.06 2.96 9.22
CA ALA A 282 -10.16 1.90 8.21
C ALA A 282 -11.36 2.17 7.29
N LEU A 283 -11.10 2.42 6.02
CA LEU A 283 -12.10 2.75 5.01
C LEU A 283 -12.22 1.64 3.97
N ARG A 284 -13.44 1.42 3.50
CA ARG A 284 -13.74 0.52 2.39
C ARG A 284 -14.85 1.13 1.52
N GLY A 285 -14.80 0.92 0.22
CA GLY A 285 -15.92 1.25 -0.66
C GLY A 285 -17.03 0.20 -0.56
N ALA A 286 -18.30 0.63 -0.49
CA ALA A 286 -19.44 -0.29 -0.45
C ALA A 286 -19.51 -1.19 -1.69
N TYR A 287 -18.96 -0.74 -2.81
CA TYR A 287 -18.89 -1.47 -4.08
C TYR A 287 -17.49 -2.05 -4.38
N ASP A 288 -16.62 -2.09 -3.37
CA ASP A 288 -15.37 -2.81 -3.46
C ASP A 288 -15.64 -4.33 -3.44
N TRP A 289 -15.42 -4.99 -4.57
CA TRP A 289 -15.58 -6.43 -4.69
C TRP A 289 -14.26 -7.20 -4.47
N ILE A 290 -13.13 -6.49 -4.44
CA ILE A 290 -11.79 -7.07 -4.27
C ILE A 290 -11.54 -7.39 -2.78
N MET A 291 -11.68 -6.38 -1.91
CA MET A 291 -11.48 -6.58 -0.47
C MET A 291 -12.77 -7.05 0.21
N SER A 292 -12.61 -7.85 1.26
CA SER A 292 -13.73 -8.36 2.03
C SER A 292 -14.50 -7.24 2.73
N PRO A 293 -15.83 -7.33 2.84
CA PRO A 293 -16.62 -6.39 3.63
C PRO A 293 -16.18 -6.29 5.09
N GLU A 294 -15.60 -7.35 5.64
CA GLU A 294 -15.16 -7.40 7.04
C GLU A 294 -13.77 -6.80 7.27
N ASP A 295 -12.92 -6.66 6.25
CA ASP A 295 -11.51 -6.31 6.43
C ASP A 295 -11.32 -4.97 7.17
N ALA A 296 -12.07 -3.93 6.82
CA ALA A 296 -11.98 -2.64 7.50
C ALA A 296 -12.39 -2.74 8.98
N ALA A 297 -13.46 -3.49 9.29
CA ALA A 297 -13.91 -3.75 10.65
C ALA A 297 -12.90 -4.59 11.45
N LEU A 298 -12.24 -5.57 10.81
CA LEU A 298 -11.20 -6.37 11.43
C LEU A 298 -9.97 -5.52 11.76
N ILE A 299 -9.50 -4.66 10.85
CA ILE A 299 -8.41 -3.72 11.14
C ILE A 299 -8.75 -2.88 12.38
N ALA A 300 -9.94 -2.28 12.42
CA ALA A 300 -10.38 -1.50 13.58
C ALA A 300 -10.44 -2.35 14.86
N SER A 301 -10.94 -3.59 14.78
CA SER A 301 -11.00 -4.53 15.90
C SER A 301 -9.61 -4.89 16.44
N TYR A 302 -8.63 -5.14 15.57
CA TYR A 302 -7.26 -5.47 15.97
C TYR A 302 -6.60 -4.29 16.71
N VAL A 303 -6.74 -3.07 16.19
CA VAL A 303 -6.22 -1.86 16.87
C VAL A 303 -6.91 -1.65 18.21
N ASN A 304 -8.22 -1.90 18.29
CA ASN A 304 -9.03 -1.72 19.49
C ASN A 304 -8.88 -2.83 20.53
N SER A 305 -8.06 -3.84 20.27
CA SER A 305 -7.92 -5.00 21.19
C SER A 305 -7.55 -4.62 22.62
N ASN A 306 -6.87 -3.49 22.81
CA ASN A 306 -6.44 -3.01 24.13
C ASN A 306 -6.99 -1.63 24.51
N ARG A 307 -7.39 -0.80 23.54
CA ARG A 307 -7.88 0.56 23.71
C ARG A 307 -8.66 0.99 22.49
N GLN A 308 -9.75 1.75 22.70
CA GLN A 308 -10.56 2.31 21.61
C GLN A 308 -9.81 3.44 20.88
N LEU A 309 -9.18 3.09 19.76
CA LEU A 309 -8.36 4.01 18.96
C LEU A 309 -8.74 4.01 17.47
N ALA A 310 -9.55 3.05 17.04
CA ALA A 310 -9.85 2.88 15.63
C ALA A 310 -11.34 2.86 15.35
N MET A 311 -11.68 3.34 14.16
CA MET A 311 -13.02 3.23 13.58
C MET A 311 -12.92 2.67 12.16
N SER A 312 -13.97 2.00 11.73
CA SER A 312 -14.16 1.59 10.34
C SER A 312 -15.34 2.33 9.72
N TYR A 313 -15.26 2.61 8.42
CA TYR A 313 -16.32 3.27 7.69
C TYR A 313 -16.43 2.71 6.27
N GLU A 314 -17.64 2.42 5.85
CA GLU A 314 -17.95 2.02 4.49
C GLU A 314 -18.45 3.22 3.70
N VAL A 315 -17.70 3.61 2.66
CA VAL A 315 -18.04 4.74 1.80
C VAL A 315 -19.09 4.30 0.79
N PRO A 316 -20.31 4.85 0.82
CA PRO A 316 -21.38 4.44 -0.09
C PRO A 316 -21.00 4.60 -1.56
N GLN A 317 -21.37 3.62 -2.39
CA GLN A 317 -21.21 3.66 -3.85
C GLN A 317 -19.76 3.75 -4.35
N MET A 318 -18.75 3.74 -3.48
CA MET A 318 -17.35 3.75 -3.86
C MET A 318 -16.87 2.33 -4.23
N GLY A 319 -16.16 2.21 -5.35
CA GLY A 319 -15.43 1.00 -5.75
C GLY A 319 -14.07 0.90 -5.07
N HIS A 320 -13.30 -0.14 -5.42
CA HIS A 320 -11.98 -0.37 -4.85
C HIS A 320 -10.98 0.78 -5.11
N THR A 321 -11.08 1.41 -6.27
CA THR A 321 -10.15 2.44 -6.77
C THR A 321 -10.74 3.85 -6.76
N PHE A 322 -11.59 4.16 -5.78
CA PHE A 322 -12.17 5.48 -5.51
C PHE A 322 -13.16 6.02 -6.55
N GLN A 323 -13.61 5.21 -7.49
CA GLN A 323 -14.66 5.62 -8.42
C GLN A 323 -16.03 5.53 -7.77
N HIS A 324 -16.93 6.42 -8.17
CA HIS A 324 -18.33 6.41 -7.78
C HIS A 324 -19.16 5.64 -8.79
N TYR A 325 -19.81 4.57 -8.36
CA TYR A 325 -20.68 3.74 -9.20
C TYR A 325 -22.15 3.87 -8.80
N LEU A 326 -23.02 3.81 -9.78
CA LEU A 326 -24.47 3.81 -9.54
C LEU A 326 -24.99 2.46 -9.03
N ASN A 327 -24.29 1.39 -9.35
CA ASN A 327 -24.61 0.04 -8.88
C ASN A 327 -23.36 -0.83 -8.80
N PHE A 328 -23.45 -1.89 -8.01
CA PHE A 328 -22.34 -2.80 -7.76
C PHE A 328 -21.89 -3.59 -9.00
N ALA A 329 -22.84 -3.93 -9.91
CA ALA A 329 -22.50 -4.68 -11.12
C ALA A 329 -21.58 -3.90 -12.06
N ASP A 330 -21.70 -2.58 -12.11
CA ASP A 330 -20.85 -1.72 -12.92
C ASP A 330 -19.43 -1.63 -12.31
N ALA A 331 -19.31 -1.59 -10.99
CA ALA A 331 -18.03 -1.67 -10.29
C ALA A 331 -17.32 -3.01 -10.55
N PHE A 332 -18.05 -4.11 -10.48
CA PHE A 332 -17.50 -5.45 -10.76
C PHE A 332 -17.02 -5.61 -12.21
N LYS A 333 -17.75 -5.03 -13.18
CA LYS A 333 -17.38 -5.07 -14.59
C LYS A 333 -16.28 -4.09 -14.97
N GLY A 334 -15.75 -3.32 -14.02
CA GLY A 334 -14.71 -2.34 -14.27
C GLY A 334 -15.14 -1.23 -15.25
N LYS A 335 -16.44 -0.86 -15.27
CA LYS A 335 -16.90 0.22 -16.12
C LYS A 335 -16.24 1.53 -15.73
N SER A 336 -16.01 2.38 -16.73
CA SER A 336 -15.55 3.74 -16.45
C SER A 336 -16.59 4.47 -15.60
N ALA A 337 -16.12 5.04 -14.49
CA ALA A 337 -16.93 5.80 -13.55
C ALA A 337 -16.12 7.02 -13.05
N PRO A 338 -16.81 8.12 -12.70
CA PRO A 338 -16.13 9.30 -12.21
C PRO A 338 -15.49 9.05 -10.85
N PHE A 339 -14.47 9.82 -10.55
CA PHE A 339 -13.90 9.91 -9.21
C PHE A 339 -14.94 10.48 -8.23
N ASP A 340 -14.99 9.92 -7.01
CA ASP A 340 -15.82 10.50 -5.94
C ASP A 340 -14.97 11.45 -5.08
N PRO A 341 -15.13 12.77 -5.21
CA PRO A 341 -14.36 13.73 -4.43
C PRO A 341 -14.64 13.67 -2.91
N LYS A 342 -15.76 13.04 -2.50
CA LYS A 342 -16.08 12.86 -1.08
C LYS A 342 -15.01 12.07 -0.34
N VAL A 343 -14.34 11.12 -1.02
CA VAL A 343 -13.28 10.34 -0.38
C VAL A 343 -12.12 11.23 0.06
N THR A 344 -11.69 12.19 -0.78
CA THR A 344 -10.67 13.16 -0.38
C THR A 344 -11.13 14.00 0.82
N GLY A 345 -12.38 14.44 0.83
CA GLY A 345 -12.97 15.17 1.97
C GLY A 345 -12.91 14.35 3.27
N ILE A 346 -13.32 13.08 3.23
CA ILE A 346 -13.26 12.16 4.39
C ILE A 346 -11.81 12.04 4.92
N LEU A 347 -10.84 11.86 4.03
CA LEU A 347 -9.42 11.76 4.43
C LEU A 347 -8.91 13.07 5.05
N VAL A 348 -9.23 14.20 4.43
CA VAL A 348 -8.82 15.54 4.87
C VAL A 348 -9.41 15.88 6.24
N ASP A 349 -10.71 15.62 6.43
CA ASP A 349 -11.41 15.91 7.69
C ASP A 349 -10.80 15.10 8.85
N TRP A 350 -10.52 13.82 8.62
CA TRP A 350 -9.87 12.99 9.62
C TRP A 350 -8.44 13.47 9.94
N LEU A 351 -7.63 13.77 8.92
CA LEU A 351 -6.26 14.27 9.10
C LEU A 351 -6.22 15.58 9.90
N LYS A 352 -7.10 16.52 9.58
CA LYS A 352 -7.20 17.79 10.29
C LYS A 352 -7.64 17.61 11.75
N HIS A 353 -8.62 16.71 11.97
CA HIS A 353 -9.08 16.39 13.33
C HIS A 353 -7.93 15.83 14.18
N GLU A 354 -7.19 14.85 13.67
CA GLU A 354 -6.08 14.23 14.38
C GLU A 354 -4.89 15.18 14.60
N ALA A 355 -4.63 16.10 13.66
CA ALA A 355 -3.56 17.08 13.82
C ALA A 355 -3.87 18.10 14.93
N ILE A 356 -5.13 18.54 15.05
CA ILE A 356 -5.56 19.52 16.07
C ILE A 356 -5.62 18.89 17.47
N THR A 357 -6.21 17.69 17.59
CA THR A 357 -6.46 17.06 18.91
C THR A 357 -5.20 16.57 19.62
N ARG A 358 -4.03 16.62 18.97
CA ARG A 358 -2.76 16.10 19.51
C ARG A 358 -1.65 17.17 19.62
N GLU A 359 -1.98 18.42 19.42
CA GLU A 359 -1.06 19.54 19.75
C GLU A 359 -1.07 19.89 21.26
N ASP A 360 -1.99 19.31 22.03
CA ASP A 360 -2.07 19.38 23.49
C ASP A 360 -1.43 18.14 24.15
#